data_bd45f259c282909a3bc29f4070559a95
#
_entry.id   bd45f259c282909a3bc29f4070559a95
#
_cell.length_a   1.000
_cell.length_b   1.000
_cell.length_c   1.000
_cell.angle_alpha   90.00
_cell.angle_beta   90.00
_cell.angle_gamma   90.00
#
_symmetry.space_group_name_H-M   'P 1'
#
loop_
_entity.id
_entity.type
_entity.pdbx_description
1 polymer ?
#
loop_
_entity_poly.entity_id
_entity_poly.type
_entity_poly.pdbx_seq_one_letter_code
_entity_poly.pdbx_strand_id
1 'polypeptide(L)'
;MNTYLNPEIAGSLAGIGFKARQPVEGSIAGLHRSPLHGLSPEFADYRSYTPGDDLKNLDWKAYARSDRFYIKRFEAESNLRAVFIVDSSASMKYGGPDFSKYDCAATIAVSLSSVLLKQRDAVGLAILNDRVQEDLRTGSTASHLAKFMEVLQQTELQGETDIGPAVAQVADQIHRRGVVVVLSDLLTPLDRFYESLGKLQYAGHEVIVMHVLHRDEVELPFKDSVIFKDIEGEEEIFAEPWAFHKAYQAAMEEFIQETRQRCQFCGIDYLQIFTDANLSRVLSSYLHNRQFGGAKTHRGRMASLGGSAGSDYQSSDSPAFDSRAGQPSESE
;
A
#
# COMPACT_ATOMS: atom_id res chain seq x y z
N MET A 1 24.02 4.22 16.39
CA MET A 1 22.58 4.43 16.45
C MET A 1 22.13 4.81 15.05
N ASN A 2 21.56 3.89 14.29
CA ASN A 2 20.98 4.21 12.98
C ASN A 2 19.73 5.03 13.22
N THR A 3 19.78 6.31 12.94
CA THR A 3 18.62 7.18 12.97
C THR A 3 17.98 7.09 11.59
N TYR A 4 16.86 6.41 11.44
CA TYR A 4 16.12 6.30 10.16
C TYR A 4 15.65 7.63 9.58
N LEU A 5 15.76 8.71 10.34
CA LEU A 5 15.52 10.07 9.85
C LEU A 5 16.78 10.58 9.13
N ASN A 6 16.79 10.47 7.80
CA ASN A 6 17.87 11.00 6.98
C ASN A 6 17.59 12.49 6.67
N PRO A 7 18.51 13.43 7.07
CA PRO A 7 18.32 14.86 6.83
C PRO A 7 18.24 15.25 5.35
N GLU A 8 18.95 14.54 4.48
CA GLU A 8 18.94 14.77 3.03
C GLU A 8 17.56 14.45 2.46
N ILE A 9 16.99 13.29 2.83
CA ILE A 9 15.64 12.90 2.40
C ILE A 9 14.62 13.87 2.97
N ALA A 10 14.71 14.21 4.26
CA ALA A 10 13.81 15.16 4.91
C ALA A 10 13.87 16.56 4.26
N GLY A 11 15.06 16.97 3.80
CA GLY A 11 15.28 18.22 3.07
C GLY A 11 14.67 18.20 1.67
N SER A 12 14.84 17.10 0.92
CA SER A 12 14.30 16.95 -0.44
C SER A 12 12.77 16.88 -0.47
N LEU A 13 12.17 16.37 0.61
CA LEU A 13 10.71 16.31 0.77
C LEU A 13 10.12 17.60 1.37
N ALA A 14 10.98 18.55 1.79
CA ALA A 14 10.54 19.83 2.32
C ALA A 14 9.74 20.62 1.25
N GLY A 15 8.51 20.98 1.57
CA GLY A 15 7.62 21.68 0.64
C GLY A 15 6.82 20.77 -0.29
N ILE A 16 7.10 19.44 -0.31
CA ILE A 16 6.27 18.49 -1.00
C ILE A 16 5.35 17.84 0.05
N GLY A 17 4.04 18.05 -0.09
CA GLY A 17 3.07 17.42 0.82
C GLY A 17 2.69 16.02 0.36
N PHE A 18 2.28 15.19 1.33
CA PHE A 18 1.59 13.94 1.03
C PHE A 18 0.10 14.21 0.82
N LYS A 19 -0.47 13.78 -0.29
CA LYS A 19 -1.88 13.99 -0.61
C LYS A 19 -2.60 12.68 -0.79
N ALA A 20 -3.69 12.46 -0.05
CA ALA A 20 -4.57 11.33 -0.28
C ALA A 20 -5.29 11.49 -1.63
N ARG A 21 -5.38 10.40 -2.40
CA ARG A 21 -6.13 10.38 -3.67
C ARG A 21 -7.63 10.19 -3.46
N GLN A 22 -7.99 9.56 -2.36
CA GLN A 22 -9.39 9.35 -1.97
C GLN A 22 -9.80 10.34 -0.89
N PRO A 23 -11.09 10.72 -0.82
CA PRO A 23 -11.60 11.56 0.26
C PRO A 23 -11.45 10.88 1.61
N VAL A 24 -10.91 11.58 2.58
CA VAL A 24 -10.64 11.08 3.94
C VAL A 24 -11.71 11.62 4.90
N GLU A 25 -12.14 10.82 5.87
CA GLU A 25 -13.04 11.26 6.93
C GLU A 25 -12.24 11.97 8.05
N GLY A 26 -12.62 13.20 8.39
CA GLY A 26 -11.97 13.90 9.49
C GLY A 26 -12.76 15.12 9.97
N SER A 27 -12.61 15.42 11.25
CA SER A 27 -13.37 16.44 11.99
C SER A 27 -12.53 17.61 12.46
N ILE A 28 -11.27 17.77 12.03
CA ILE A 28 -10.35 18.82 12.51
C ILE A 28 -9.59 19.38 11.31
N ALA A 29 -9.38 20.69 11.29
CA ALA A 29 -8.75 21.46 10.21
C ALA A 29 -7.42 20.87 9.72
N GLY A 30 -7.35 20.41 8.47
CA GLY A 30 -6.20 19.86 7.78
C GLY A 30 -6.24 20.10 6.26
N LEU A 31 -5.19 19.71 5.53
CA LEU A 31 -4.96 20.03 4.11
C LEU A 31 -5.68 19.09 3.10
N HIS A 32 -6.51 18.16 3.56
CA HIS A 32 -7.15 17.14 2.71
C HIS A 32 -8.65 17.39 2.53
N ARG A 33 -9.16 17.17 1.31
CA ARG A 33 -10.57 17.34 1.00
C ARG A 33 -11.44 16.24 1.61
N SER A 34 -12.49 16.62 2.33
CA SER A 34 -13.52 15.71 2.82
C SER A 34 -14.80 15.86 1.99
N PRO A 35 -15.52 14.77 1.66
CA PRO A 35 -16.82 14.85 0.99
C PRO A 35 -17.94 15.29 1.94
N LEU A 36 -17.68 15.31 3.25
CA LEU A 36 -18.66 15.74 4.25
C LEU A 36 -18.65 17.27 4.36
N HIS A 37 -19.75 17.88 3.97
CA HIS A 37 -19.98 19.32 4.09
C HIS A 37 -20.35 19.65 5.55
N GLY A 38 -19.48 20.37 6.24
CA GLY A 38 -19.80 20.85 7.58
C GLY A 38 -18.61 21.41 8.34
N LEU A 39 -18.76 22.62 8.86
CA LEU A 39 -17.97 23.26 9.93
C LEU A 39 -16.45 23.45 9.70
N SER A 40 -15.96 23.54 8.46
CA SER A 40 -14.60 24.02 8.19
C SER A 40 -14.58 25.55 8.17
N PRO A 41 -13.50 26.18 8.67
CA PRO A 41 -13.35 27.64 8.59
C PRO A 41 -13.03 28.16 7.18
N GLU A 42 -12.65 27.32 6.23
CA GLU A 42 -12.32 27.76 4.89
C GLU A 42 -13.52 27.71 3.94
N PHE A 43 -13.79 28.87 3.34
CA PHE A 43 -14.83 29.02 2.34
C PHE A 43 -14.42 28.36 1.02
N ALA A 44 -15.27 27.46 0.49
CA ALA A 44 -15.00 26.78 -0.77
C ALA A 44 -15.66 27.50 -1.96
N ASP A 45 -16.97 27.58 -1.96
CA ASP A 45 -17.76 28.20 -3.03
C ASP A 45 -19.16 28.61 -2.56
N TYR A 46 -19.93 29.21 -3.47
CA TYR A 46 -21.34 29.51 -3.29
C TYR A 46 -22.21 28.52 -4.07
N ARG A 47 -23.20 27.96 -3.41
CA ARG A 47 -24.28 27.19 -4.04
C ARG A 47 -25.60 27.95 -3.90
N SER A 48 -26.46 27.92 -4.91
CA SER A 48 -27.83 28.43 -4.78
C SER A 48 -28.56 27.67 -3.68
N TYR A 49 -29.31 28.42 -2.87
CA TYR A 49 -30.16 27.86 -1.82
C TYR A 49 -31.20 26.91 -2.40
N THR A 50 -31.40 25.80 -1.76
CA THR A 50 -32.51 24.86 -2.04
C THR A 50 -33.36 24.69 -0.78
N PRO A 51 -34.68 24.67 -0.87
CA PRO A 51 -35.54 24.43 0.30
C PRO A 51 -35.10 23.18 1.07
N GLY A 52 -34.81 23.36 2.39
CA GLY A 52 -34.27 22.34 3.26
C GLY A 52 -32.78 22.54 3.65
N ASP A 53 -32.12 23.50 3.06
CA ASP A 53 -30.76 23.85 3.46
C ASP A 53 -30.73 24.61 4.80
N ASP A 54 -29.62 24.40 5.57
CA ASP A 54 -29.43 25.07 6.86
C ASP A 54 -29.22 26.60 6.65
N LEU A 55 -30.14 27.40 7.14
CA LEU A 55 -30.10 28.85 7.05
C LEU A 55 -28.90 29.51 7.75
N LYS A 56 -28.22 28.82 8.64
CA LYS A 56 -26.98 29.32 9.29
C LYS A 56 -25.87 29.57 8.29
N ASN A 57 -25.86 28.84 7.18
CA ASN A 57 -24.85 28.94 6.14
C ASN A 57 -25.25 29.92 5.02
N LEU A 58 -26.36 30.62 5.16
CA LEU A 58 -26.83 31.60 4.17
C LEU A 58 -25.92 32.84 4.18
N ASP A 59 -25.48 33.29 2.99
CA ASP A 59 -24.74 34.54 2.86
C ASP A 59 -25.66 35.71 2.69
N TRP A 60 -25.98 36.40 3.78
CA TRP A 60 -26.79 37.61 3.78
C TRP A 60 -26.17 38.76 3.04
N LYS A 61 -24.81 38.82 2.93
CA LYS A 61 -24.12 39.83 2.16
C LYS A 61 -24.24 39.62 0.66
N ALA A 62 -24.20 38.36 0.22
CA ALA A 62 -24.43 37.99 -1.18
C ALA A 62 -25.90 38.26 -1.57
N TYR A 63 -26.84 37.90 -0.69
CA TYR A 63 -28.25 38.23 -0.88
C TYR A 63 -28.48 39.74 -1.07
N ALA A 64 -27.94 40.60 -0.21
CA ALA A 64 -28.09 42.05 -0.29
C ALA A 64 -27.51 42.67 -1.58
N ARG A 65 -26.64 41.98 -2.31
CA ARG A 65 -26.01 42.44 -3.55
C ARG A 65 -26.69 41.92 -4.82
N SER A 66 -27.22 40.70 -4.77
CA SER A 66 -27.66 40.00 -5.97
C SER A 66 -29.14 39.60 -5.95
N ASP A 67 -29.85 39.85 -4.82
CA ASP A 67 -31.22 39.42 -4.55
C ASP A 67 -31.46 37.92 -4.76
N ARG A 68 -30.40 37.11 -4.58
CA ARG A 68 -30.39 35.65 -4.69
C ARG A 68 -29.84 35.02 -3.44
N PHE A 69 -30.46 33.94 -2.99
CA PHE A 69 -30.02 33.21 -1.84
C PHE A 69 -28.88 32.25 -2.21
N TYR A 70 -27.74 32.44 -1.55
CA TYR A 70 -26.57 31.58 -1.69
C TYR A 70 -26.20 30.96 -0.34
N ILE A 71 -25.90 29.67 -0.35
CA ILE A 71 -25.31 28.94 0.78
C ILE A 71 -23.81 28.93 0.61
N LYS A 72 -23.10 29.35 1.66
CA LYS A 72 -21.66 29.17 1.78
C LYS A 72 -21.37 27.69 1.95
N ARG A 73 -20.66 27.11 1.02
CA ARG A 73 -20.06 25.79 1.21
C ARG A 73 -18.67 25.97 1.75
N PHE A 74 -18.39 25.24 2.82
CA PHE A 74 -17.08 25.17 3.43
C PHE A 74 -16.48 23.81 3.10
N GLU A 75 -15.21 23.78 2.68
CA GLU A 75 -14.49 22.52 2.58
C GLU A 75 -14.07 22.11 3.99
N ALA A 76 -14.54 20.93 4.42
CA ALA A 76 -14.04 20.36 5.65
C ALA A 76 -12.61 19.86 5.40
N GLU A 77 -11.63 20.58 5.92
CA GLU A 77 -10.27 20.09 5.98
C GLU A 77 -10.20 18.94 7.01
N SER A 78 -9.76 17.79 6.59
CA SER A 78 -9.59 16.65 7.48
C SER A 78 -8.11 16.32 7.65
N ASN A 79 -7.69 16.00 8.88
CA ASN A 79 -6.37 15.44 9.10
C ASN A 79 -6.33 14.02 8.55
N LEU A 80 -5.42 13.79 7.61
CA LEU A 80 -5.16 12.46 7.09
C LEU A 80 -4.65 11.56 8.22
N ARG A 81 -5.08 10.29 8.19
CA ARG A 81 -4.49 9.23 9.00
C ARG A 81 -3.73 8.29 8.09
N ALA A 82 -2.48 8.08 8.37
CA ALA A 82 -1.66 7.12 7.65
C ALA A 82 -1.16 6.05 8.62
N VAL A 83 -1.34 4.78 8.27
CA VAL A 83 -0.78 3.65 9.01
C VAL A 83 0.29 3.01 8.13
N PHE A 84 1.50 2.93 8.68
CA PHE A 84 2.61 2.25 8.05
C PHE A 84 2.67 0.83 8.58
N ILE A 85 2.62 -0.14 7.66
CA ILE A 85 2.80 -1.54 7.94
C ILE A 85 4.20 -1.91 7.43
N VAL A 86 5.09 -2.29 8.34
CA VAL A 86 6.47 -2.64 8.02
C VAL A 86 6.69 -4.11 8.30
N ASP A 87 7.12 -4.83 7.28
CA ASP A 87 7.49 -6.22 7.36
C ASP A 87 8.79 -6.40 8.15
N SER A 88 8.76 -7.28 9.15
CA SER A 88 9.90 -7.62 10.00
C SER A 88 10.30 -9.10 9.89
N SER A 89 9.91 -9.77 8.81
CA SER A 89 10.34 -11.14 8.52
C SER A 89 11.86 -11.24 8.39
N ALA A 90 12.38 -12.44 8.52
CA ALA A 90 13.81 -12.67 8.45
C ALA A 90 14.40 -12.29 7.08
N SER A 91 13.63 -12.44 5.99
CA SER A 91 14.03 -12.06 4.63
C SER A 91 14.39 -10.57 4.52
N MET A 92 13.75 -9.71 5.33
CA MET A 92 14.03 -8.27 5.36
C MET A 92 15.43 -7.90 5.91
N LYS A 93 16.18 -8.85 6.49
CA LYS A 93 17.59 -8.66 6.86
C LYS A 93 18.52 -8.54 5.66
N TYR A 94 18.11 -9.05 4.51
CA TYR A 94 18.95 -9.07 3.33
C TYR A 94 19.37 -7.65 2.89
N GLY A 95 20.64 -7.51 2.44
CA GLY A 95 21.18 -6.24 1.97
C GLY A 95 22.51 -5.86 2.60
N GLY A 96 22.99 -6.65 3.59
CA GLY A 96 24.28 -6.46 4.23
C GLY A 96 24.23 -5.71 5.57
N PRO A 97 25.39 -5.56 6.24
CA PRO A 97 25.46 -5.04 7.60
C PRO A 97 25.17 -3.55 7.71
N ASP A 98 25.33 -2.79 6.62
CA ASP A 98 25.22 -1.34 6.66
C ASP A 98 23.81 -0.83 6.33
N PHE A 99 23.10 -1.51 5.43
CA PHE A 99 21.76 -1.08 5.00
C PHE A 99 20.96 -2.26 4.41
N SER A 100 20.07 -2.80 5.20
CA SER A 100 19.18 -3.91 4.83
C SER A 100 17.90 -3.44 4.13
N LYS A 101 17.08 -4.39 3.61
CA LYS A 101 15.74 -4.09 3.12
C LYS A 101 14.88 -3.46 4.22
N TYR A 102 15.02 -3.95 5.46
CA TYR A 102 14.33 -3.36 6.60
C TYR A 102 14.74 -1.92 6.86
N ASP A 103 16.05 -1.62 6.83
CA ASP A 103 16.53 -0.24 7.02
C ASP A 103 15.99 0.70 5.93
N CYS A 104 15.89 0.21 4.70
CA CYS A 104 15.27 0.92 3.60
C CYS A 104 13.78 1.21 3.89
N ALA A 105 13.02 0.18 4.26
CA ALA A 105 11.60 0.29 4.61
C ALA A 105 11.37 1.25 5.79
N ALA A 106 12.15 1.11 6.86
CA ALA A 106 12.11 1.98 8.04
C ALA A 106 12.44 3.44 7.70
N THR A 107 13.48 3.67 6.87
CA THR A 107 13.86 5.01 6.41
C THR A 107 12.73 5.66 5.59
N ILE A 108 12.07 4.90 4.73
CA ILE A 108 10.91 5.37 3.96
C ILE A 108 9.75 5.70 4.90
N ALA A 109 9.39 4.80 5.82
CA ALA A 109 8.31 4.99 6.77
C ALA A 109 8.51 6.25 7.62
N VAL A 110 9.71 6.45 8.18
CA VAL A 110 10.04 7.64 8.99
C VAL A 110 10.02 8.90 8.15
N SER A 111 10.56 8.86 6.93
CA SER A 111 10.60 10.02 6.04
C SER A 111 9.20 10.50 5.65
N LEU A 112 8.31 9.58 5.24
CA LEU A 112 6.93 9.91 4.90
C LEU A 112 6.12 10.33 6.15
N SER A 113 6.35 9.68 7.29
CA SER A 113 5.74 10.07 8.57
C SER A 113 6.13 11.49 8.98
N SER A 114 7.40 11.87 8.76
CA SER A 114 7.87 13.24 9.02
C SER A 114 7.15 14.29 8.15
N VAL A 115 6.89 13.96 6.87
CA VAL A 115 6.11 14.84 5.97
C VAL A 115 4.68 14.99 6.47
N LEU A 116 4.01 13.88 6.78
CA LEU A 116 2.63 13.87 7.28
C LEU A 116 2.47 14.64 8.59
N LEU A 117 3.38 14.43 9.54
CA LEU A 117 3.33 15.14 10.82
C LEU A 117 3.54 16.66 10.66
N LYS A 118 4.38 17.10 9.70
CA LYS A 118 4.52 18.53 9.36
C LYS A 118 3.22 19.11 8.79
N GLN A 119 2.42 18.29 8.11
CA GLN A 119 1.08 18.64 7.61
C GLN A 119 -0.01 18.57 8.69
N ARG A 120 0.35 18.25 9.96
CA ARG A 120 -0.55 18.00 11.09
C ARG A 120 -1.43 16.76 10.91
N ASP A 121 -1.04 15.86 10.01
CA ASP A 121 -1.66 14.55 9.85
C ASP A 121 -1.25 13.59 10.96
N ALA A 122 -1.98 12.50 11.13
CA ALA A 122 -1.70 11.50 12.14
C ALA A 122 -1.05 10.26 11.51
N VAL A 123 0.00 9.73 12.14
CA VAL A 123 0.72 8.54 11.67
C VAL A 123 0.68 7.43 12.71
N GLY A 124 0.49 6.19 12.27
CA GLY A 124 0.57 4.97 13.06
C GLY A 124 1.57 4.00 12.43
N LEU A 125 1.98 3.00 13.19
CA LEU A 125 2.94 1.98 12.77
C LEU A 125 2.46 0.62 13.25
N ALA A 126 2.51 -0.36 12.35
CA ALA A 126 2.37 -1.77 12.69
C ALA A 126 3.60 -2.52 12.17
N ILE A 127 4.25 -3.29 13.02
CA ILE A 127 5.35 -4.18 12.68
C ILE A 127 4.79 -5.59 12.58
N LEU A 128 4.99 -6.21 11.45
CA LEU A 128 4.42 -7.52 11.14
C LEU A 128 5.48 -8.51 10.66
N ASN A 129 5.26 -9.78 10.99
CA ASN A 129 5.77 -10.94 10.28
C ASN A 129 4.58 -11.89 10.02
N ASP A 130 4.58 -13.11 10.52
CA ASP A 130 3.42 -14.01 10.54
C ASP A 130 2.26 -13.50 11.44
N ARG A 131 2.55 -12.54 12.31
CA ARG A 131 1.63 -11.90 13.25
C ARG A 131 1.98 -10.44 13.50
N VAL A 132 1.10 -9.71 14.17
CA VAL A 132 1.40 -8.35 14.65
C VAL A 132 2.38 -8.43 15.81
N GLN A 133 3.57 -7.87 15.62
CA GLN A 133 4.62 -7.78 16.65
C GLN A 133 4.42 -6.53 17.51
N GLU A 134 4.21 -5.40 16.86
CA GLU A 134 4.01 -4.10 17.51
C GLU A 134 2.92 -3.32 16.77
N ASP A 135 2.09 -2.62 17.55
CA ASP A 135 1.06 -1.71 17.03
C ASP A 135 1.12 -0.37 17.75
N LEU A 136 1.63 0.64 17.08
CA LEU A 136 1.64 2.02 17.56
C LEU A 136 0.46 2.77 16.94
N ARG A 137 -0.54 3.06 17.77
CA ARG A 137 -1.73 3.83 17.35
C ARG A 137 -1.37 5.18 16.75
N THR A 138 -2.24 5.69 15.89
CA THR A 138 -2.03 6.97 15.21
C THR A 138 -1.90 8.14 16.18
N GLY A 139 -0.86 8.97 15.98
CA GLY A 139 -0.61 10.21 16.70
C GLY A 139 -0.06 11.29 15.77
N SER A 140 -0.15 12.57 16.19
CA SER A 140 0.22 13.72 15.34
C SER A 140 1.25 14.65 15.99
N THR A 141 1.97 14.18 17.02
CA THR A 141 2.96 14.99 17.76
C THR A 141 4.39 14.67 17.37
N ALA A 142 5.32 15.59 17.59
CA ALA A 142 6.75 15.34 17.38
C ALA A 142 7.30 14.22 18.29
N SER A 143 6.80 14.11 19.53
CA SER A 143 7.13 13.01 20.43
C SER A 143 6.65 11.66 19.92
N HIS A 144 5.57 11.65 19.14
CA HIS A 144 5.07 10.44 18.50
C HIS A 144 6.05 9.91 17.43
N LEU A 145 6.67 10.81 16.64
CA LEU A 145 7.70 10.40 15.68
C LEU A 145 8.92 9.77 16.37
N ALA A 146 9.32 10.31 17.54
CA ALA A 146 10.41 9.72 18.32
C ALA A 146 10.08 8.28 18.76
N LYS A 147 8.85 8.06 19.26
CA LYS A 147 8.37 6.72 19.61
C LYS A 147 8.26 5.80 18.41
N PHE A 148 7.80 6.32 17.27
CA PHE A 148 7.75 5.58 16.01
C PHE A 148 9.13 5.07 15.58
N MET A 149 10.16 5.93 15.66
CA MET A 149 11.55 5.55 15.38
C MET A 149 12.10 4.55 16.41
N GLU A 150 11.76 4.71 17.69
CA GLU A 150 12.17 3.80 18.76
C GLU A 150 11.64 2.39 18.51
N VAL A 151 10.35 2.23 18.16
CA VAL A 151 9.75 0.94 17.81
C VAL A 151 10.50 0.30 16.65
N LEU A 152 10.76 1.04 15.57
CA LEU A 152 11.52 0.52 14.42
C LEU A 152 12.95 0.09 14.79
N GLN A 153 13.61 0.80 15.70
CA GLN A 153 14.97 0.47 16.12
C GLN A 153 15.05 -0.75 17.05
N GLN A 154 14.00 -1.00 17.82
CA GLN A 154 13.91 -2.13 18.76
C GLN A 154 13.37 -3.40 18.11
N THR A 155 12.85 -3.30 16.87
CA THR A 155 12.29 -4.45 16.17
C THR A 155 13.35 -5.50 15.88
N GLU A 156 13.08 -6.74 16.27
CA GLU A 156 13.87 -7.89 15.92
C GLU A 156 13.31 -8.51 14.62
N LEU A 157 14.20 -8.70 13.65
CA LEU A 157 13.83 -9.33 12.38
C LEU A 157 13.91 -10.84 12.52
N GLN A 158 12.76 -11.51 12.46
CA GLN A 158 12.69 -12.97 12.65
C GLN A 158 11.37 -13.54 12.14
N GLY A 159 11.35 -14.87 11.98
CA GLY A 159 10.15 -15.61 11.62
C GLY A 159 9.90 -15.67 10.13
N GLU A 160 8.92 -16.49 9.78
CA GLU A 160 8.48 -16.70 8.40
C GLU A 160 7.66 -15.52 7.89
N THR A 161 7.59 -15.41 6.57
CA THR A 161 6.87 -14.34 5.88
C THR A 161 5.48 -14.82 5.47
N ASP A 162 4.48 -14.70 6.36
CA ASP A 162 3.05 -14.75 5.98
C ASP A 162 2.33 -13.52 6.52
N ILE A 163 2.62 -12.37 5.93
CA ILE A 163 2.07 -11.08 6.39
C ILE A 163 0.57 -10.92 6.09
N GLY A 164 -0.03 -11.77 5.26
CA GLY A 164 -1.43 -11.67 4.89
C GLY A 164 -2.38 -11.65 6.09
N PRO A 165 -2.38 -12.66 6.96
CA PRO A 165 -3.21 -12.69 8.16
C PRO A 165 -2.95 -11.51 9.11
N ALA A 166 -1.68 -11.09 9.27
CA ALA A 166 -1.33 -9.98 10.12
C ALA A 166 -1.85 -8.63 9.56
N VAL A 167 -1.76 -8.42 8.25
CA VAL A 167 -2.37 -7.25 7.58
C VAL A 167 -3.89 -7.25 7.75
N ALA A 168 -4.54 -8.41 7.67
CA ALA A 168 -5.98 -8.52 7.93
C ALA A 168 -6.35 -8.13 9.36
N GLN A 169 -5.54 -8.55 10.35
CA GLN A 169 -5.74 -8.16 11.76
C GLN A 169 -5.60 -6.65 11.95
N VAL A 170 -4.60 -6.01 11.32
CA VAL A 170 -4.44 -4.55 11.35
C VAL A 170 -5.63 -3.85 10.69
N ALA A 171 -6.14 -4.40 9.58
CA ALA A 171 -7.33 -3.87 8.91
C ALA A 171 -8.56 -3.80 9.84
N ASP A 172 -8.75 -4.82 10.67
CA ASP A 172 -9.86 -4.86 11.63
C ASP A 172 -9.71 -3.83 12.77
N GLN A 173 -8.50 -3.35 13.03
CA GLN A 173 -8.21 -2.36 14.09
C GLN A 173 -8.31 -0.91 13.59
N ILE A 174 -8.22 -0.68 12.28
CA ILE A 174 -8.28 0.67 11.70
C ILE A 174 -9.75 1.05 11.43
N HIS A 175 -10.38 1.77 12.37
CA HIS A 175 -11.81 2.10 12.27
C HIS A 175 -12.10 3.36 11.44
N ARG A 176 -11.12 4.20 11.16
CA ARG A 176 -11.32 5.45 10.40
C ARG A 176 -10.58 5.40 9.08
N ARG A 177 -11.25 5.81 8.01
CA ARG A 177 -10.68 5.85 6.67
C ARG A 177 -9.40 6.68 6.64
N GLY A 178 -8.40 6.18 5.91
CA GLY A 178 -7.09 6.79 5.79
C GLY A 178 -6.26 6.14 4.72
N VAL A 179 -4.97 6.32 4.79
CA VAL A 179 -3.99 5.68 3.91
C VAL A 179 -3.28 4.57 4.68
N VAL A 180 -3.12 3.41 4.07
CA VAL A 180 -2.31 2.31 4.60
C VAL A 180 -1.15 2.08 3.64
N VAL A 181 0.07 2.19 4.16
CA VAL A 181 1.31 1.99 3.40
C VAL A 181 1.96 0.70 3.86
N VAL A 182 2.04 -0.29 2.99
CA VAL A 182 2.69 -1.58 3.26
C VAL A 182 4.09 -1.56 2.65
N LEU A 183 5.11 -1.85 3.47
CA LEU A 183 6.51 -1.93 3.08
C LEU A 183 7.00 -3.36 3.35
N SER A 184 7.27 -4.11 2.29
CA SER A 184 7.67 -5.52 2.34
C SER A 184 8.40 -5.90 1.05
N ASP A 185 9.15 -6.99 1.08
CA ASP A 185 9.70 -7.64 -0.12
C ASP A 185 8.70 -8.58 -0.82
N LEU A 186 7.51 -8.75 -0.22
CA LEU A 186 6.40 -9.56 -0.72
C LEU A 186 6.76 -11.03 -0.96
N LEU A 187 7.80 -11.55 -0.33
CA LEU A 187 8.14 -12.98 -0.31
C LEU A 187 7.18 -13.73 0.62
N THR A 188 5.89 -13.71 0.32
CA THR A 188 4.77 -14.19 1.14
C THR A 188 3.76 -14.91 0.24
N PRO A 189 2.87 -15.76 0.80
CA PRO A 189 1.73 -16.29 0.06
C PRO A 189 0.82 -15.17 -0.45
N LEU A 190 0.99 -14.77 -1.71
CA LEU A 190 0.38 -13.57 -2.29
C LEU A 190 -1.15 -13.57 -2.27
N ASP A 191 -1.81 -14.73 -2.37
CA ASP A 191 -3.28 -14.77 -2.38
C ASP A 191 -3.87 -14.26 -1.08
N ARG A 192 -3.34 -14.71 0.08
CA ARG A 192 -3.75 -14.23 1.40
C ARG A 192 -3.44 -12.74 1.59
N PHE A 193 -2.29 -12.32 1.08
CA PHE A 193 -1.91 -10.91 1.11
C PHE A 193 -2.90 -10.04 0.32
N TYR A 194 -3.25 -10.42 -0.92
CA TYR A 194 -4.22 -9.65 -1.71
C TYR A 194 -5.63 -9.68 -1.11
N GLU A 195 -6.05 -10.77 -0.50
CA GLU A 195 -7.32 -10.82 0.23
C GLU A 195 -7.36 -9.79 1.37
N SER A 196 -6.25 -9.66 2.12
CA SER A 196 -6.16 -8.69 3.21
C SER A 196 -6.10 -7.24 2.71
N LEU A 197 -5.41 -6.97 1.58
CA LEU A 197 -5.47 -5.65 0.93
C LEU A 197 -6.89 -5.32 0.45
N GLY A 198 -7.63 -6.31 -0.05
CA GLY A 198 -9.04 -6.18 -0.42
C GLY A 198 -9.92 -5.78 0.76
N LYS A 199 -9.69 -6.32 1.96
CA LYS A 199 -10.39 -5.91 3.19
C LYS A 199 -10.14 -4.45 3.52
N LEU A 200 -8.87 -3.99 3.46
CA LEU A 200 -8.51 -2.58 3.67
C LEU A 200 -9.25 -1.65 2.69
N GLN A 201 -9.28 -2.02 1.41
CA GLN A 201 -9.98 -1.23 0.39
C GLN A 201 -11.50 -1.23 0.60
N TYR A 202 -12.09 -2.38 0.97
CA TYR A 202 -13.52 -2.47 1.29
C TYR A 202 -13.89 -1.58 2.49
N ALA A 203 -13.02 -1.49 3.49
CA ALA A 203 -13.16 -0.56 4.62
C ALA A 203 -13.00 0.93 4.21
N GLY A 204 -12.62 1.19 2.95
CA GLY A 204 -12.48 2.53 2.39
C GLY A 204 -11.10 3.16 2.61
N HIS A 205 -10.08 2.35 2.92
CA HIS A 205 -8.71 2.83 2.99
C HIS A 205 -8.09 2.92 1.60
N GLU A 206 -7.26 3.93 1.41
CA GLU A 206 -6.35 3.99 0.28
C GLU A 206 -5.11 3.14 0.61
N VAL A 207 -4.81 2.16 -0.25
CA VAL A 207 -3.70 1.23 -0.03
C VAL A 207 -2.54 1.55 -0.96
N ILE A 208 -1.34 1.59 -0.40
CA ILE A 208 -0.08 1.79 -1.10
C ILE A 208 0.83 0.62 -0.74
N VAL A 209 1.36 -0.06 -1.75
CA VAL A 209 2.35 -1.12 -1.59
C VAL A 209 3.70 -0.62 -2.08
N MET A 210 4.66 -0.56 -1.19
CA MET A 210 6.05 -0.24 -1.47
C MET A 210 6.87 -1.54 -1.41
N HIS A 211 7.15 -2.09 -2.58
CA HIS A 211 7.87 -3.34 -2.75
C HIS A 211 9.35 -3.09 -2.66
N VAL A 212 9.97 -3.47 -1.55
CA VAL A 212 11.39 -3.22 -1.25
C VAL A 212 12.21 -4.45 -1.61
N LEU A 213 13.13 -4.29 -2.56
CA LEU A 213 13.98 -5.36 -3.08
C LEU A 213 15.45 -5.00 -2.98
N HIS A 214 16.29 -6.00 -2.81
CA HIS A 214 17.72 -5.85 -3.05
C HIS A 214 18.05 -6.21 -4.50
N ARG A 215 19.03 -5.53 -5.09
CA ARG A 215 19.38 -5.74 -6.50
C ARG A 215 19.85 -7.16 -6.77
N ASP A 216 20.58 -7.76 -5.83
CA ASP A 216 21.07 -9.14 -5.94
C ASP A 216 19.92 -10.17 -6.02
N GLU A 217 18.77 -9.88 -5.42
CA GLU A 217 17.58 -10.75 -5.48
C GLU A 217 16.96 -10.75 -6.88
N VAL A 218 17.14 -9.68 -7.64
CA VAL A 218 16.60 -9.58 -9.00
C VAL A 218 17.63 -10.00 -10.03
N GLU A 219 18.88 -9.59 -9.86
CA GLU A 219 19.94 -9.80 -10.85
C GLU A 219 20.70 -11.11 -10.66
N LEU A 220 20.68 -11.71 -9.45
CA LEU A 220 21.43 -12.90 -9.08
C LEU A 220 22.90 -12.84 -9.57
N PRO A 221 23.73 -11.88 -9.11
CA PRO A 221 25.02 -11.57 -9.73
C PRO A 221 26.13 -12.58 -9.43
N PHE A 222 25.80 -13.70 -8.79
CA PHE A 222 26.77 -14.72 -8.35
C PHE A 222 27.28 -15.53 -9.54
N LYS A 223 28.61 -15.55 -9.72
CA LYS A 223 29.30 -16.25 -10.83
C LYS A 223 29.87 -17.59 -10.43
N ASP A 224 30.18 -17.75 -9.15
CA ASP A 224 30.77 -18.97 -8.60
C ASP A 224 29.71 -19.82 -7.93
N SER A 225 30.06 -21.08 -7.63
CA SER A 225 29.22 -21.95 -6.82
C SER A 225 29.06 -21.34 -5.42
N VAL A 226 27.83 -21.27 -4.94
CA VAL A 226 27.49 -20.67 -3.65
C VAL A 226 26.64 -21.60 -2.81
N ILE A 227 26.69 -21.43 -1.50
CA ILE A 227 25.74 -22.05 -0.58
C ILE A 227 24.73 -20.98 -0.22
N PHE A 228 23.49 -21.15 -0.70
CA PHE A 228 22.38 -20.37 -0.20
C PHE A 228 21.95 -20.91 1.14
N LYS A 229 21.91 -20.03 2.13
CA LYS A 229 21.38 -20.38 3.46
C LYS A 229 19.99 -19.80 3.57
N ASP A 230 19.05 -20.64 3.97
CA ASP A 230 17.72 -20.16 4.32
C ASP A 230 17.83 -19.21 5.52
N ILE A 231 17.28 -18.00 5.38
CA ILE A 231 17.27 -17.01 6.47
C ILE A 231 16.16 -17.33 7.48
N GLU A 232 15.13 -18.02 7.06
CA GLU A 232 13.94 -18.38 7.86
C GLU A 232 14.04 -19.79 8.46
N GLY A 233 14.90 -20.65 7.91
CA GLY A 233 15.12 -22.04 8.32
C GLY A 233 16.58 -22.39 8.55
N GLU A 234 16.85 -23.69 8.66
CA GLU A 234 18.21 -24.26 8.79
C GLU A 234 18.71 -24.89 7.47
N GLU A 235 17.98 -24.75 6.40
CA GLU A 235 18.31 -25.38 5.13
C GLU A 235 19.45 -24.63 4.42
N GLU A 236 20.39 -25.43 3.90
CA GLU A 236 21.48 -24.94 3.05
C GLU A 236 21.39 -25.62 1.68
N ILE A 237 21.38 -24.82 0.63
CA ILE A 237 21.31 -25.34 -0.75
C ILE A 237 22.61 -24.96 -1.45
N PHE A 238 23.40 -25.98 -1.82
CA PHE A 238 24.52 -25.77 -2.73
C PHE A 238 23.97 -25.55 -4.14
N ALA A 239 24.34 -24.46 -4.77
CA ALA A 239 23.86 -24.11 -6.07
C ALA A 239 24.96 -23.53 -6.96
N GLU A 240 24.75 -23.72 -8.26
CA GLU A 240 25.53 -23.10 -9.32
C GLU A 240 24.66 -22.07 -10.03
N PRO A 241 24.63 -20.80 -9.57
CA PRO A 241 23.70 -19.78 -10.06
C PRO A 241 23.74 -19.57 -11.56
N TRP A 242 24.90 -19.69 -12.18
CA TRP A 242 25.07 -19.55 -13.62
C TRP A 242 24.21 -20.55 -14.42
N ALA A 243 23.93 -21.74 -13.86
CA ALA A 243 23.16 -22.79 -14.56
C ALA A 243 21.68 -22.42 -14.70
N PHE A 244 21.11 -21.66 -13.76
CA PHE A 244 19.70 -21.27 -13.74
C PHE A 244 19.47 -19.76 -13.79
N HIS A 245 20.52 -18.96 -13.90
CA HIS A 245 20.48 -17.50 -13.85
C HIS A 245 19.37 -16.86 -14.70
N LYS A 246 19.29 -17.27 -15.99
CA LYS A 246 18.28 -16.72 -16.91
C LYS A 246 16.83 -17.11 -16.51
N ALA A 247 16.66 -18.36 -16.06
CA ALA A 247 15.35 -18.84 -15.63
C ALA A 247 14.90 -18.13 -14.35
N TYR A 248 15.83 -17.93 -13.41
CA TYR A 248 15.58 -17.19 -12.18
C TYR A 248 15.21 -15.72 -12.47
N GLN A 249 16.00 -15.04 -13.29
CA GLN A 249 15.70 -13.64 -13.65
C GLN A 249 14.34 -13.50 -14.33
N ALA A 250 14.00 -14.42 -15.22
CA ALA A 250 12.70 -14.42 -15.89
C ALA A 250 11.55 -14.62 -14.88
N ALA A 251 11.70 -15.57 -13.94
CA ALA A 251 10.71 -15.81 -12.90
C ALA A 251 10.55 -14.61 -11.95
N MET A 252 11.66 -13.97 -11.57
CA MET A 252 11.62 -12.78 -10.72
C MET A 252 10.99 -11.58 -11.43
N GLU A 253 11.28 -11.39 -12.72
CA GLU A 253 10.64 -10.35 -13.51
C GLU A 253 9.13 -10.59 -13.67
N GLU A 254 8.73 -11.84 -13.93
CA GLU A 254 7.33 -12.26 -14.00
C GLU A 254 6.61 -11.96 -12.67
N PHE A 255 7.20 -12.37 -11.53
CA PHE A 255 6.69 -12.10 -10.20
C PHE A 255 6.46 -10.60 -9.95
N ILE A 256 7.45 -9.77 -10.28
CA ILE A 256 7.35 -8.31 -10.12
C ILE A 256 6.25 -7.72 -11.02
N GLN A 257 6.17 -8.17 -12.27
CA GLN A 257 5.17 -7.70 -13.23
C GLN A 257 3.76 -8.14 -12.84
N GLU A 258 3.58 -9.39 -12.43
CA GLU A 258 2.30 -9.91 -11.94
C GLU A 258 1.83 -9.13 -10.71
N THR A 259 2.71 -8.93 -9.73
CA THR A 259 2.42 -8.15 -8.53
C THR A 259 1.99 -6.73 -8.89
N ARG A 260 2.72 -6.07 -9.79
CA ARG A 260 2.38 -4.72 -10.27
C ARG A 260 1.01 -4.67 -10.95
N GLN A 261 0.76 -5.61 -11.86
CA GLN A 261 -0.51 -5.68 -12.60
C GLN A 261 -1.69 -5.95 -11.67
N ARG A 262 -1.52 -6.86 -10.70
CA ARG A 262 -2.55 -7.22 -9.74
C ARG A 262 -2.88 -6.03 -8.82
N CYS A 263 -1.87 -5.33 -8.32
CA CYS A 263 -2.07 -4.09 -7.57
C CYS A 263 -2.80 -3.02 -8.40
N GLN A 264 -2.39 -2.81 -9.65
CA GLN A 264 -3.04 -1.83 -10.53
C GLN A 264 -4.49 -2.20 -10.84
N PHE A 265 -4.76 -3.48 -11.08
CA PHE A 265 -6.13 -3.98 -11.32
C PHE A 265 -7.04 -3.72 -10.11
N CYS A 266 -6.52 -3.92 -8.90
CA CYS A 266 -7.23 -3.63 -7.66
C CYS A 266 -7.28 -2.14 -7.31
N GLY A 267 -6.63 -1.24 -8.06
CA GLY A 267 -6.56 0.19 -7.74
C GLY A 267 -5.64 0.51 -6.55
N ILE A 268 -4.71 -0.39 -6.26
CA ILE A 268 -3.66 -0.22 -5.24
C ILE A 268 -2.48 0.51 -5.87
N ASP A 269 -1.96 1.51 -5.17
CA ASP A 269 -0.75 2.22 -5.59
C ASP A 269 0.48 1.34 -5.33
N TYR A 270 1.21 1.00 -6.38
CA TYR A 270 2.38 0.12 -6.29
C TYR A 270 3.64 0.87 -6.67
N LEU A 271 4.65 0.79 -5.80
CA LEU A 271 5.97 1.38 -6.02
C LEU A 271 7.05 0.34 -5.69
N GLN A 272 7.84 -0.04 -6.70
CA GLN A 272 9.04 -0.85 -6.51
C GLN A 272 10.21 0.04 -6.12
N ILE A 273 10.97 -0.36 -5.08
CA ILE A 273 12.10 0.39 -4.54
C ILE A 273 13.27 -0.57 -4.33
N PHE A 274 14.43 -0.23 -4.88
CA PHE A 274 15.65 -0.94 -4.58
C PHE A 274 16.39 -0.31 -3.40
N THR A 275 17.05 -1.14 -2.59
CA THR A 275 17.80 -0.67 -1.42
C THR A 275 18.94 0.28 -1.79
N ASP A 276 19.54 0.12 -2.97
CA ASP A 276 20.62 0.98 -3.51
C ASP A 276 20.09 2.24 -4.22
N ALA A 277 18.78 2.43 -4.29
CA ALA A 277 18.22 3.59 -4.95
C ALA A 277 18.40 4.86 -4.13
N ASN A 278 18.53 6.00 -4.80
CA ASN A 278 18.47 7.30 -4.14
C ASN A 278 17.05 7.56 -3.63
N LEU A 279 16.79 7.25 -2.36
CA LEU A 279 15.48 7.37 -1.73
C LEU A 279 14.93 8.81 -1.77
N SER A 280 15.82 9.82 -1.67
CA SER A 280 15.44 11.22 -1.79
C SER A 280 14.75 11.50 -3.12
N ARG A 281 15.34 11.02 -4.21
CA ARG A 281 14.79 11.19 -5.57
C ARG A 281 13.53 10.36 -5.78
N VAL A 282 13.52 9.11 -5.31
CA VAL A 282 12.38 8.18 -5.48
C VAL A 282 11.15 8.74 -4.78
N LEU A 283 11.28 9.10 -3.50
CA LEU A 283 10.17 9.61 -2.70
C LEU A 283 9.69 10.99 -3.16
N SER A 284 10.61 11.89 -3.56
CA SER A 284 10.22 13.19 -4.12
C SER A 284 9.41 13.04 -5.40
N SER A 285 9.86 12.17 -6.33
CA SER A 285 9.14 11.89 -7.57
C SER A 285 7.78 11.26 -7.31
N TYR A 286 7.71 10.32 -6.35
CA TYR A 286 6.47 9.67 -5.96
C TYR A 286 5.46 10.67 -5.41
N LEU A 287 5.85 11.49 -4.45
CA LEU A 287 4.97 12.51 -3.85
C LEU A 287 4.54 13.57 -4.86
N HIS A 288 5.45 14.00 -5.75
CA HIS A 288 5.13 14.94 -6.82
C HIS A 288 4.07 14.37 -7.76
N ASN A 289 4.22 13.11 -8.20
CA ASN A 289 3.24 12.43 -9.03
C ASN A 289 1.88 12.25 -8.32
N ARG A 290 1.87 12.10 -7.00
CA ARG A 290 0.62 12.08 -6.22
C ARG A 290 -0.07 13.43 -6.17
N GLN A 291 0.68 14.53 -6.12
CA GLN A 291 0.10 15.86 -6.06
C GLN A 291 -0.48 16.32 -7.41
N PHE A 292 0.22 16.03 -8.50
CA PHE A 292 -0.07 16.59 -9.83
C PHE A 292 -0.57 15.56 -10.83
N GLY A 293 -0.35 14.28 -10.58
CA GLY A 293 -0.92 13.17 -11.33
C GLY A 293 -2.40 13.06 -11.05
N GLY A 294 -3.23 13.72 -11.87
CA GLY A 294 -4.69 13.60 -11.81
C GLY A 294 -5.08 12.12 -11.84
N ALA A 295 -6.02 11.74 -11.00
CA ALA A 295 -6.58 10.41 -10.94
C ALA A 295 -7.04 9.98 -12.33
N LYS A 296 -6.29 9.09 -12.98
CA LYS A 296 -6.85 8.25 -14.04
C LYS A 296 -7.78 7.27 -13.32
N THR A 297 -8.97 7.76 -13.03
CA THR A 297 -10.05 6.97 -12.46
C THR A 297 -10.41 5.86 -13.44
N HIS A 298 -10.00 4.64 -13.14
CA HIS A 298 -10.64 3.45 -13.65
C HIS A 298 -12.05 3.29 -13.02
N ARG A 299 -12.89 4.31 -13.16
CA ARG A 299 -14.33 4.27 -12.84
C ARG A 299 -15.16 3.87 -14.04
N GLY A 300 -14.72 2.91 -14.83
CA GLY A 300 -15.39 2.60 -16.09
C GLY A 300 -15.32 1.15 -16.50
N ARG A 301 -15.62 0.16 -15.63
CA ARG A 301 -15.88 -1.21 -16.12
C ARG A 301 -16.61 -2.15 -15.14
N MET A 302 -17.30 -1.64 -14.14
CA MET A 302 -18.20 -2.47 -13.30
C MET A 302 -19.68 -2.34 -13.65
N ALA A 303 -20.05 -1.64 -14.72
CA ALA A 303 -21.45 -1.43 -15.09
C ALA A 303 -21.91 -2.19 -16.34
N SER A 304 -21.13 -3.15 -16.88
CA SER A 304 -21.51 -3.87 -18.10
C SER A 304 -21.39 -5.40 -18.05
N LEU A 305 -21.41 -5.99 -16.85
CA LEU A 305 -21.53 -7.46 -16.71
C LEU A 305 -22.84 -7.87 -15.98
N GLY A 306 -23.89 -7.08 -16.12
CA GLY A 306 -25.23 -7.42 -15.69
C GLY A 306 -26.19 -7.23 -16.86
N GLY A 307 -26.43 -8.25 -17.68
CA GLY A 307 -27.50 -8.19 -18.68
C GLY A 307 -27.22 -9.00 -19.94
N SER A 308 -27.55 -10.25 -19.92
CA SER A 308 -28.30 -11.06 -20.88
C SER A 308 -27.82 -12.51 -20.87
N ALA A 309 -28.41 -13.29 -19.98
CA ALA A 309 -28.57 -14.72 -20.19
C ALA A 309 -29.86 -14.88 -21.01
N GLY A 310 -29.70 -15.22 -22.28
CA GLY A 310 -30.78 -15.56 -23.19
C GLY A 310 -30.29 -16.68 -24.09
N SER A 311 -30.75 -17.87 -23.76
CA SER A 311 -31.04 -19.03 -24.61
C SER A 311 -30.42 -19.10 -25.99
N ASP A 312 -29.55 -20.08 -26.21
CA ASP A 312 -29.71 -20.98 -27.36
C ASP A 312 -28.85 -22.23 -27.13
N TYR A 313 -29.52 -23.27 -26.65
CA TYR A 313 -29.00 -24.64 -26.60
C TYR A 313 -29.45 -25.30 -27.88
N GLN A 314 -28.56 -25.50 -28.83
CA GLN A 314 -28.75 -26.48 -29.90
C GLN A 314 -27.68 -27.56 -29.79
N SER A 315 -28.21 -28.74 -29.67
CA SER A 315 -27.60 -30.04 -29.66
C SER A 315 -26.84 -30.36 -30.95
N SER A 316 -25.65 -30.90 -30.87
CA SER A 316 -25.20 -31.93 -31.86
C SER A 316 -23.99 -32.71 -31.33
N ASP A 317 -24.23 -34.01 -31.22
CA ASP A 317 -23.37 -35.15 -31.44
C ASP A 317 -22.10 -35.38 -30.61
N SER A 318 -22.26 -36.35 -29.70
CA SER A 318 -21.20 -37.19 -29.18
C SER A 318 -20.82 -38.28 -30.19
N PRO A 319 -19.55 -38.69 -30.27
CA PRO A 319 -19.23 -40.07 -30.51
C PRO A 319 -18.73 -40.80 -29.27
N ALA A 320 -19.32 -41.93 -29.03
CA ALA A 320 -19.01 -42.93 -28.04
C ALA A 320 -17.55 -43.39 -28.11
N PHE A 321 -16.90 -43.52 -26.97
CA PHE A 321 -15.66 -44.29 -26.87
C PHE A 321 -15.93 -45.58 -26.09
N ASP A 322 -15.68 -46.67 -26.78
CA ASP A 322 -15.92 -48.08 -26.45
C ASP A 322 -14.97 -48.54 -25.33
N SER A 323 -15.54 -49.08 -24.28
CA SER A 323 -14.83 -49.80 -23.20
C SER A 323 -14.73 -51.24 -23.53
N ARG A 324 -13.54 -51.79 -23.89
CA ARG A 324 -13.26 -53.21 -23.72
C ARG A 324 -11.76 -53.52 -23.51
N ALA A 325 -11.52 -54.14 -22.40
CA ALA A 325 -10.68 -55.32 -22.16
C ALA A 325 -9.15 -55.15 -22.09
N GLY A 326 -8.62 -55.65 -20.99
CA GLY A 326 -7.24 -56.10 -20.87
C GLY A 326 -6.80 -56.27 -19.40
N GLN A 327 -7.27 -57.31 -18.74
CA GLN A 327 -6.62 -57.83 -17.54
C GLN A 327 -5.31 -58.55 -17.90
N PRO A 328 -4.23 -58.40 -17.14
CA PRO A 328 -3.09 -59.32 -17.24
C PRO A 328 -3.22 -60.48 -16.28
N SER A 329 -2.97 -61.65 -16.84
CA SER A 329 -2.76 -62.91 -16.14
C SER A 329 -1.48 -62.92 -15.34
N GLU A 330 -1.57 -63.47 -14.12
CA GLU A 330 -0.48 -64.01 -13.28
C GLU A 330 0.23 -65.15 -14.04
N SER A 331 1.54 -65.20 -13.93
CA SER A 331 2.30 -66.45 -13.61
C SER A 331 3.82 -66.19 -13.73
N GLU A 332 4.47 -66.68 -12.63
CA GLU A 332 5.86 -67.03 -12.34
C GLU A 332 6.80 -65.90 -11.91
#